data_7f8ea78a3a9ecdcd89de3518ba60d405
#
_entry.id   7f8ea78a3a9ecdcd89de3518ba60d405
#
_cell.length_a   1.000
_cell.length_b   1.000
_cell.length_c   1.000
_cell.angle_alpha   90.00
_cell.angle_beta   90.00
_cell.angle_gamma   90.00
#
_symmetry.space_group_name_H-M   'P 1'
#
loop_
_entity.id
_entity.type
_entity.pdbx_description
1 polymer ?
#
loop_
_entity_poly.entity_id
_entity_poly.type
_entity_poly.pdbx_seq_one_letter_code
_entity_poly.pdbx_strand_id
1 'polypeptide(L)'
;MNSVKDSHERLRFIRHKGHPIYFIDFSHCKEKEMLMLLDMVRADIARHEKGSLLTMADFTGAEVDKLVATRIKEVLVLDRPFVKRSALVGTESLPQVFYEHFKNFSQRELPTFQTREEAMDWLVSE
;
A
#
# COMPACT_ATOMS: atom_id res chain seq x y z
N MET A 1 -22.77 6.89 14.98
CA MET A 1 -22.68 6.58 13.55
C MET A 1 -21.30 6.07 13.20
N ASN A 2 -21.28 4.99 12.51
CA ASN A 2 -20.06 4.36 12.12
C ASN A 2 -19.42 5.11 10.95
N SER A 3 -18.13 5.36 11.03
CA SER A 3 -17.40 6.08 10.00
C SER A 3 -16.49 5.13 9.17
N VAL A 4 -16.87 3.87 9.11
CA VAL A 4 -16.09 2.91 8.32
C VAL A 4 -16.17 3.27 6.84
N LYS A 5 -15.03 3.45 6.22
CA LYS A 5 -14.94 3.70 4.78
C LYS A 5 -15.22 2.42 4.02
N ASP A 6 -15.88 2.52 2.88
CA ASP A 6 -16.05 1.34 2.02
C ASP A 6 -14.79 1.13 1.18
N SER A 7 -14.73 0.02 0.46
CA SER A 7 -13.56 -0.35 -0.31
C SER A 7 -13.28 0.61 -1.46
N HIS A 8 -14.32 1.26 -2.02
CA HIS A 8 -14.11 2.24 -3.10
C HIS A 8 -13.39 3.48 -2.59
N GLU A 9 -13.62 3.86 -1.35
CA GLU A 9 -12.92 4.98 -0.76
C GLU A 9 -11.48 4.64 -0.40
N ARG A 10 -11.25 3.39 0.00
CA ARG A 10 -9.93 2.94 0.45
C ARG A 10 -9.02 2.53 -0.69
N LEU A 11 -9.56 2.02 -1.78
CA LEU A 11 -8.78 1.51 -2.91
C LEU A 11 -9.24 2.25 -4.17
N ARG A 12 -8.47 3.23 -4.60
CA ARG A 12 -8.86 4.06 -5.73
C ARG A 12 -7.66 4.72 -6.37
N PHE A 13 -7.86 5.21 -7.58
CA PHE A 13 -6.84 6.00 -8.25
C PHE A 13 -6.98 7.45 -7.88
N ILE A 14 -5.84 8.09 -7.61
CA ILE A 14 -5.74 9.53 -7.38
C ILE A 14 -4.86 10.08 -8.48
N ARG A 15 -5.29 11.17 -9.09
CA ARG A 15 -4.46 11.83 -10.10
C ARG A 15 -3.62 12.91 -9.41
N HIS A 16 -2.31 12.84 -9.60
CA HIS A 16 -1.37 13.80 -9.01
C HIS A 16 -0.43 14.28 -10.09
N LYS A 17 -0.45 15.60 -10.36
CA LYS A 17 0.37 16.22 -11.40
C LYS A 17 0.24 15.48 -12.74
N GLY A 18 -0.97 15.08 -13.07
CA GLY A 18 -1.28 14.40 -14.32
C GLY A 18 -1.03 12.91 -14.36
N HIS A 19 -0.54 12.32 -13.27
CA HIS A 19 -0.24 10.89 -13.21
C HIS A 19 -1.20 10.15 -12.30
N PRO A 20 -1.75 9.01 -12.74
CA PRO A 20 -2.60 8.20 -11.86
C PRO A 20 -1.75 7.43 -10.85
N ILE A 21 -2.18 7.47 -9.60
CA ILE A 21 -1.55 6.74 -8.51
C ILE A 21 -2.61 5.84 -7.88
N TYR A 22 -2.34 4.54 -7.76
CA TYR A 22 -3.24 3.63 -7.07
C TYR A 22 -3.03 3.81 -5.57
N PHE A 23 -4.04 4.35 -4.91
CA PHE A 23 -3.99 4.66 -3.49
C PHE A 23 -4.64 3.52 -2.70
N ILE A 24 -3.90 3.02 -1.72
CA ILE A 24 -4.31 1.93 -0.85
C ILE A 24 -4.38 2.48 0.57
N ASP A 25 -5.58 2.70 1.06
CA ASP A 25 -5.79 3.34 2.36
C ASP A 25 -6.06 2.29 3.43
N PHE A 26 -5.02 1.91 4.17
CA PHE A 26 -5.13 1.01 5.30
C PHE A 26 -5.27 1.76 6.62
N SER A 27 -5.43 3.09 6.59
CA SER A 27 -5.42 3.88 7.82
C SER A 27 -6.51 3.42 8.78
N HIS A 28 -6.12 3.18 10.02
CA HIS A 28 -7.00 2.77 11.12
C HIS A 28 -7.76 1.47 10.87
N CYS A 29 -7.30 0.66 9.94
CA CYS A 29 -7.91 -0.65 9.68
C CYS A 29 -7.55 -1.64 10.76
N LYS A 30 -8.51 -2.50 11.11
CA LYS A 30 -8.28 -3.65 11.97
C LYS A 30 -7.89 -4.86 11.12
N GLU A 31 -7.40 -5.93 11.77
CA GLU A 31 -6.81 -7.07 11.08
C GLU A 31 -7.76 -7.69 10.04
N LYS A 32 -9.04 -7.86 10.39
CA LYS A 32 -10.01 -8.45 9.46
C LYS A 32 -10.17 -7.63 8.20
N GLU A 33 -10.28 -6.33 8.37
CA GLU A 33 -10.44 -5.39 7.26
C GLU A 33 -9.18 -5.37 6.40
N MET A 34 -8.01 -5.41 7.05
CA MET A 34 -6.73 -5.48 6.34
C MET A 34 -6.67 -6.69 5.41
N LEU A 35 -7.05 -7.86 5.92
CA LEU A 35 -7.00 -9.09 5.12
C LEU A 35 -7.92 -9.00 3.91
N MET A 36 -9.12 -8.48 4.10
CA MET A 36 -10.07 -8.30 3.00
C MET A 36 -9.51 -7.35 1.94
N LEU A 37 -8.98 -6.21 2.38
CA LEU A 37 -8.44 -5.22 1.45
C LEU A 37 -7.22 -5.74 0.70
N LEU A 38 -6.36 -6.51 1.36
CA LEU A 38 -5.17 -7.07 0.71
C LEU A 38 -5.55 -8.00 -0.43
N ASP A 39 -6.60 -8.81 -0.26
CA ASP A 39 -7.09 -9.66 -1.34
C ASP A 39 -7.59 -8.82 -2.51
N MET A 40 -8.29 -7.73 -2.23
CA MET A 40 -8.80 -6.84 -3.26
C MET A 40 -7.69 -6.11 -3.99
N VAL A 41 -6.69 -5.64 -3.26
CA VAL A 41 -5.50 -4.97 -3.83
C VAL A 41 -4.83 -5.89 -4.84
N ARG A 42 -4.61 -7.14 -4.45
CA ARG A 42 -3.95 -8.10 -5.32
C ARG A 42 -4.73 -8.29 -6.62
N ALA A 43 -6.04 -8.45 -6.51
CA ALA A 43 -6.88 -8.63 -7.69
C ALA A 43 -6.86 -7.41 -8.59
N ASP A 44 -6.93 -6.21 -7.99
CA ASP A 44 -6.93 -4.97 -8.76
C ASP A 44 -5.61 -4.77 -9.50
N ILE A 45 -4.49 -4.96 -8.81
CA ILE A 45 -3.17 -4.72 -9.39
C ILE A 45 -2.90 -5.67 -10.55
N ALA A 46 -3.33 -6.93 -10.42
CA ALA A 46 -3.10 -7.94 -11.45
C ALA A 46 -3.83 -7.67 -12.76
N ARG A 47 -4.75 -6.72 -12.80
CA ARG A 47 -5.46 -6.34 -14.02
C ARG A 47 -4.68 -5.36 -14.90
N HIS A 48 -3.56 -4.87 -14.43
CA HIS A 48 -2.82 -3.83 -15.12
C HIS A 48 -1.60 -4.40 -15.84
N GLU A 49 -1.04 -3.61 -16.73
CA GLU A 49 0.17 -4.03 -17.45
C GLU A 49 1.36 -4.08 -16.50
N LYS A 50 2.30 -4.95 -16.81
CA LYS A 50 3.52 -5.08 -16.03
C LYS A 50 4.30 -3.76 -16.05
N GLY A 51 4.81 -3.38 -14.88
CA GLY A 51 5.64 -2.20 -14.72
C GLY A 51 4.92 -0.87 -14.91
N SER A 52 3.58 -0.86 -14.84
CA SER A 52 2.81 0.34 -15.17
C SER A 52 2.34 1.15 -13.98
N LEU A 53 2.26 0.55 -12.79
CA LEU A 53 1.56 1.19 -11.67
C LEU A 53 2.48 1.96 -10.73
N LEU A 54 1.99 3.13 -10.32
CA LEU A 54 2.52 3.83 -9.16
C LEU A 54 1.55 3.55 -8.01
N THR A 55 2.07 3.10 -6.86
CA THR A 55 1.21 2.78 -5.72
C THR A 55 1.63 3.54 -4.48
N MET A 56 0.64 3.92 -3.67
CA MET A 56 0.87 4.56 -2.38
C MET A 56 -0.01 3.87 -1.34
N ALA A 57 0.59 3.35 -0.27
CA ALA A 57 -0.15 2.71 0.81
C ALA A 57 0.02 3.51 2.10
N ASP A 58 -1.10 3.76 2.78
CA ASP A 58 -1.10 4.50 4.04
C ASP A 58 -1.46 3.54 5.18
N PHE A 59 -0.52 3.35 6.10
CA PHE A 59 -0.67 2.45 7.24
C PHE A 59 -0.93 3.19 8.55
N THR A 60 -1.24 4.48 8.51
CA THR A 60 -1.46 5.26 9.74
C THR A 60 -2.49 4.58 10.63
N GLY A 61 -2.10 4.21 11.84
CA GLY A 61 -3.00 3.59 12.82
C GLY A 61 -3.51 2.20 12.44
N ALA A 62 -2.94 1.57 11.43
CA ALA A 62 -3.34 0.22 11.02
C ALA A 62 -2.89 -0.82 12.04
N GLU A 63 -3.72 -1.84 12.27
CA GLU A 63 -3.39 -2.94 13.17
C GLU A 63 -2.83 -4.10 12.37
N VAL A 64 -1.55 -4.39 12.55
CA VAL A 64 -0.86 -5.42 11.80
C VAL A 64 -0.32 -6.49 12.76
N ASP A 65 -0.97 -7.65 12.78
CA ASP A 65 -0.47 -8.81 13.51
C ASP A 65 0.36 -9.71 12.60
N LYS A 66 0.78 -10.86 13.09
CA LYS A 66 1.60 -11.77 12.30
C LYS A 66 0.90 -12.27 11.04
N LEU A 67 -0.40 -12.55 11.13
CA LEU A 67 -1.15 -13.04 9.98
C LEU A 67 -1.26 -11.97 8.90
N VAL A 68 -1.58 -10.74 9.30
CA VAL A 68 -1.65 -9.62 8.37
C VAL A 68 -0.27 -9.36 7.76
N ALA A 69 0.79 -9.38 8.59
CA ALA A 69 2.15 -9.16 8.09
C ALA A 69 2.53 -10.21 7.05
N THR A 70 2.17 -11.48 7.29
CA THR A 70 2.45 -12.54 6.32
C THR A 70 1.71 -12.29 5.00
N ARG A 71 0.46 -11.88 5.09
CA ARG A 71 -0.32 -11.58 3.88
C ARG A 71 0.25 -10.37 3.12
N ILE A 72 0.70 -9.35 3.83
CA ILE A 72 1.34 -8.19 3.20
C ILE A 72 2.57 -8.64 2.41
N LYS A 73 3.40 -9.49 3.00
CA LYS A 73 4.59 -9.99 2.30
C LYS A 73 4.24 -10.72 1.01
N GLU A 74 3.22 -11.57 1.08
CA GLU A 74 2.76 -12.31 -0.11
C GLU A 74 2.29 -11.37 -1.21
N VAL A 75 1.48 -10.38 -0.84
CA VAL A 75 0.95 -9.41 -1.80
C VAL A 75 2.08 -8.59 -2.41
N LEU A 76 3.05 -8.16 -1.61
CA LEU A 76 4.19 -7.40 -2.12
C LEU A 76 4.97 -8.17 -3.18
N VAL A 77 5.17 -9.46 -2.98
CA VAL A 77 5.87 -10.30 -3.94
C VAL A 77 5.05 -10.48 -5.21
N LEU A 78 3.77 -10.78 -5.05
CA LEU A 78 2.89 -11.05 -6.20
C LEU A 78 2.63 -9.80 -7.03
N ASP A 79 2.60 -8.63 -6.40
CA ASP A 79 2.35 -7.37 -7.10
C ASP A 79 3.59 -6.80 -7.78
N ARG A 80 4.75 -7.25 -7.38
CA ARG A 80 6.02 -6.71 -7.85
C ARG A 80 6.12 -6.53 -9.37
N PRO A 81 5.70 -7.51 -10.20
CA PRO A 81 5.84 -7.36 -11.65
C PRO A 81 5.03 -6.22 -12.25
N PHE A 82 3.97 -5.78 -11.56
CA PHE A 82 3.04 -4.79 -12.10
C PHE A 82 3.35 -3.37 -11.65
N VAL A 83 4.19 -3.21 -10.63
CA VAL A 83 4.41 -1.92 -9.99
C VAL A 83 5.73 -1.31 -10.42
N LYS A 84 5.67 -0.07 -10.87
CA LYS A 84 6.85 0.69 -11.25
C LYS A 84 7.54 1.29 -10.01
N ARG A 85 6.76 1.91 -9.13
CA ARG A 85 7.24 2.49 -7.88
C ARG A 85 6.17 2.36 -6.80
N SER A 86 6.61 2.18 -5.56
CA SER A 86 5.72 2.15 -4.39
C SER A 86 6.23 3.10 -3.34
N ALA A 87 5.31 3.79 -2.67
CA ALA A 87 5.64 4.64 -1.53
C ALA A 87 4.73 4.28 -0.35
N LEU A 88 5.26 4.36 0.86
CA LEU A 88 4.52 4.07 2.08
C LEU A 88 4.39 5.32 2.95
N VAL A 89 3.25 5.46 3.59
CA VAL A 89 2.97 6.56 4.52
C VAL A 89 2.48 5.94 5.83
N GLY A 90 2.78 6.60 6.95
CA GLY A 90 2.24 6.18 8.23
C GLY A 90 2.85 4.91 8.78
N THR A 91 4.09 4.61 8.42
CA THR A 91 4.74 3.37 8.83
C THR A 91 5.13 3.35 10.30
N GLU A 92 5.01 4.47 11.01
CA GLU A 92 5.24 4.51 12.45
C GLU A 92 4.34 3.55 13.21
N SER A 93 3.18 3.23 12.64
CA SER A 93 2.25 2.26 13.23
C SER A 93 2.71 0.81 13.08
N LEU A 94 3.69 0.56 12.21
CA LEU A 94 4.18 -0.78 11.95
C LEU A 94 5.37 -1.10 12.85
N PRO A 95 5.40 -2.28 13.48
CA PRO A 95 6.63 -2.70 14.15
C PRO A 95 7.79 -2.71 13.16
N GLN A 96 8.94 -2.21 13.59
CA GLN A 96 10.12 -2.09 12.74
C GLN A 96 10.49 -3.44 12.09
N VAL A 97 10.37 -4.52 12.85
CA VAL A 97 10.73 -5.84 12.34
C VAL A 97 9.85 -6.24 11.14
N PHE A 98 8.57 -5.87 11.14
CA PHE A 98 7.69 -6.18 10.01
C PHE A 98 8.12 -5.39 8.77
N TYR A 99 8.42 -4.11 8.94
CA TYR A 99 8.83 -3.27 7.83
C TYR A 99 10.12 -3.80 7.17
N GLU A 100 11.11 -4.18 8.00
CA GLU A 100 12.35 -4.76 7.49
C GLU A 100 12.09 -6.07 6.74
N HIS A 101 11.19 -6.90 7.26
CA HIS A 101 10.82 -8.15 6.58
C HIS A 101 10.15 -7.89 5.24
N PHE A 102 9.30 -6.86 5.16
CA PHE A 102 8.62 -6.51 3.90
C PHE A 102 9.63 -6.17 2.83
N LYS A 103 10.61 -5.34 3.15
CA LYS A 103 11.66 -4.94 2.20
C LYS A 103 12.52 -6.12 1.80
N ASN A 104 13.00 -6.88 2.76
CA ASN A 104 13.92 -7.98 2.51
C ASN A 104 13.27 -9.12 1.73
N PHE A 105 12.05 -9.48 2.12
CA PHE A 105 11.34 -10.59 1.50
C PHE A 105 10.91 -10.28 0.06
N SER A 106 10.39 -9.08 -0.17
CA SER A 106 9.89 -8.69 -1.50
C SER A 106 11.00 -8.22 -2.43
N GLN A 107 12.16 -7.85 -1.89
CA GLN A 107 13.26 -7.24 -2.63
C GLN A 107 12.81 -5.99 -3.38
N ARG A 108 11.86 -5.25 -2.78
CA ARG A 108 11.33 -4.01 -3.35
C ARG A 108 11.87 -2.82 -2.59
N GLU A 109 12.03 -1.70 -3.29
CA GLU A 109 12.24 -0.42 -2.63
C GLU A 109 10.89 0.06 -2.12
N LEU A 110 10.80 0.32 -0.83
CA LEU A 110 9.57 0.77 -0.19
C LEU A 110 9.87 2.01 0.66
N PRO A 111 10.21 3.14 0.02
CA PRO A 111 10.51 4.35 0.79
C PRO A 111 9.29 4.84 1.55
N THR A 112 9.56 5.44 2.71
CA THR A 112 8.51 5.93 3.61
C THR A 112 8.52 7.44 3.64
N PHE A 113 7.34 8.00 3.81
CA PHE A 113 7.15 9.46 3.83
C PHE A 113 6.24 9.83 4.99
N GLN A 114 6.37 11.05 5.47
CA GLN A 114 5.54 11.52 6.59
C GLN A 114 4.15 11.93 6.13
N THR A 115 4.01 12.39 4.88
CA THR A 115 2.72 12.82 4.35
C THR A 115 2.44 12.16 3.02
N ARG A 116 1.14 12.08 2.69
CA ARG A 116 0.71 11.56 1.40
C ARG A 116 1.22 12.43 0.25
N GLU A 117 1.24 13.73 0.44
CA GLU A 117 1.70 14.64 -0.60
C GLU A 117 3.17 14.43 -0.95
N GLU A 118 4.02 14.29 0.07
CA GLU A 118 5.44 13.98 -0.16
C GLU A 118 5.61 12.67 -0.93
N ALA A 119 4.83 11.65 -0.55
CA ALA A 119 4.88 10.36 -1.22
C ALA A 119 4.46 10.47 -2.68
N MET A 120 3.39 11.19 -2.95
CA MET A 120 2.90 11.37 -4.32
C MET A 120 3.89 12.15 -5.18
N ASP A 121 4.50 13.20 -4.60
CA ASP A 121 5.52 13.98 -5.33
C ASP A 121 6.69 13.09 -5.74
N TRP A 122 7.14 12.22 -4.83
CA TRP A 122 8.23 11.31 -5.15
C TRP A 122 7.83 10.32 -6.24
N LEU A 123 6.62 9.77 -6.15
CA LEU A 123 6.14 8.76 -7.10
C LEU A 123 6.14 9.28 -8.53
N VAL A 124 5.82 10.55 -8.73
CA VAL A 124 5.74 11.13 -10.08
C VAL A 124 7.01 11.86 -10.48
N SER A 125 8.03 11.87 -9.63
CA SER A 125 9.31 12.50 -9.96
C SER A 125 10.05 11.65 -10.99
N GLU A 126 10.93 12.29 -11.71
CA GLU A 126 11.72 11.59 -12.73
C GLU A 126 13.08 11.15 -12.22
#